data_f924f8d922b0f36a60343f7bf0ee3504
#
_entry.id   f924f8d922b0f36a60343f7bf0ee3504
#
_cell.length_a   1.000
_cell.length_b   1.000
_cell.length_c   1.000
_cell.angle_alpha   90.00
_cell.angle_beta   90.00
_cell.angle_gamma   90.00
#
_symmetry.space_group_name_H-M   'P 1'
#
loop_
_entity.id
_entity.type
_entity.pdbx_description
1 polymer ?
#
loop_
_entity_poly.entity_id
_entity_poly.type
_entity_poly.pdbx_seq_one_letter_code
_entity_poly.pdbx_strand_id
1 'polypeptide(L)'
;MSITRPTGSYARQMLDPGGWVEADEDTFYDRAQEYSQVLQRVTDVLDTCRQQKGHVFEGGLWSGGAANAANGALGANINQLMTLQDYLATVITWHRHIAGLIEQAKSDIGNNVDGAQREIDILENDPSLDADERHTAINSLVTATHGANVSLVAETAERVLESKNWKPPKNALEDLLQQKSPPPPDVPTLVVPSPGTPGTPGTPITPGTPITPGTPITPIPGAPVTPITPTPGTPATPGTPGKPVTPVTPVNPGTPGEPT
;
A
#
# COMPACT_ATOMS: atom_id res chain seq x y z
N MET A 1 -4.77 -12.15 7.90
CA MET A 1 -4.12 -13.01 8.93
C MET A 1 -2.85 -13.53 8.33
N SER A 2 -1.72 -13.17 8.92
CA SER A 2 -0.41 -13.59 8.42
C SER A 2 -0.25 -15.11 8.49
N ILE A 3 0.31 -15.70 7.43
CA ILE A 3 0.60 -17.13 7.39
C ILE A 3 1.76 -17.41 8.36
N THR A 4 1.48 -18.28 9.32
CA THR A 4 2.46 -18.64 10.34
C THR A 4 3.51 -19.61 9.80
N ARG A 5 4.73 -19.44 10.28
CA ARG A 5 5.85 -20.31 9.93
C ARG A 5 5.57 -21.76 10.35
N PRO A 6 5.77 -22.75 9.47
CA PRO A 6 5.59 -24.17 9.81
C PRO A 6 6.44 -24.61 11.00
N THR A 7 5.89 -25.53 11.78
CA THR A 7 6.56 -26.13 12.95
C THR A 7 6.58 -27.65 12.80
N GLY A 8 7.54 -28.33 13.42
CA GLY A 8 7.68 -29.79 13.36
C GLY A 8 9.12 -30.21 13.63
N SER A 9 9.35 -31.51 13.71
CA SER A 9 10.66 -32.09 14.10
C SER A 9 11.83 -31.62 13.22
N TYR A 10 11.60 -31.48 11.91
CA TYR A 10 12.62 -31.07 10.92
C TYR A 10 12.32 -29.72 10.28
N ALA A 11 11.22 -29.04 10.66
CA ALA A 11 10.80 -27.78 10.05
C ALA A 11 11.89 -26.74 10.03
N ARG A 12 12.62 -26.58 11.14
CA ARG A 12 13.73 -25.65 11.21
C ARG A 12 14.82 -25.92 10.17
N GLN A 13 15.17 -27.18 9.95
CA GLN A 13 16.22 -27.56 8.98
C GLN A 13 15.76 -27.36 7.53
N MET A 14 14.45 -27.48 7.26
CA MET A 14 13.86 -27.23 5.94
C MET A 14 13.68 -25.73 5.65
N LEU A 15 13.70 -24.88 6.69
CA LEU A 15 13.43 -23.45 6.57
C LEU A 15 14.64 -22.55 6.81
N ASP A 16 15.64 -22.98 7.59
CA ASP A 16 16.80 -22.18 7.94
C ASP A 16 18.10 -22.71 7.33
N PRO A 17 18.94 -21.80 6.77
CA PRO A 17 18.70 -20.38 6.51
C PRO A 17 17.99 -20.14 5.17
N GLY A 18 17.14 -19.13 5.09
CA GLY A 18 16.66 -18.58 3.80
C GLY A 18 15.55 -19.34 3.10
N GLY A 19 15.00 -20.41 3.68
CA GLY A 19 13.87 -21.17 3.14
C GLY A 19 12.50 -20.68 3.62
N TRP A 20 12.39 -19.46 4.16
CA TRP A 20 11.15 -18.83 4.58
C TRP A 20 11.10 -17.36 4.18
N VAL A 21 9.91 -16.89 3.78
CA VAL A 21 9.69 -15.46 3.46
C VAL A 21 9.38 -14.73 4.76
N GLU A 22 10.31 -13.87 5.20
CA GLU A 22 10.14 -13.12 6.45
C GLU A 22 9.23 -11.88 6.31
N ALA A 23 8.95 -11.44 5.07
CA ALA A 23 8.06 -10.32 4.81
C ALA A 23 6.64 -10.65 5.30
N ASP A 24 5.98 -9.65 5.91
CA ASP A 24 4.62 -9.76 6.41
C ASP A 24 3.62 -9.26 5.35
N GLU A 25 2.81 -10.17 4.82
CA GLU A 25 1.76 -9.86 3.84
C GLU A 25 0.68 -8.95 4.41
N ASP A 26 0.35 -9.08 5.71
CA ASP A 26 -0.66 -8.24 6.36
C ASP A 26 -0.26 -6.75 6.28
N THR A 27 1.02 -6.43 6.42
CA THR A 27 1.53 -5.05 6.26
C THR A 27 1.17 -4.44 4.90
N PHE A 28 1.20 -5.23 3.83
CA PHE A 28 0.84 -4.76 2.49
C PHE A 28 -0.68 -4.65 2.32
N TYR A 29 -1.45 -5.57 2.89
CA TYR A 29 -2.91 -5.48 2.90
C TYR A 29 -3.40 -4.26 3.69
N ASP A 30 -2.81 -3.98 4.85
CA ASP A 30 -3.13 -2.81 5.67
C ASP A 30 -2.88 -1.51 4.91
N ARG A 31 -1.73 -1.40 4.22
CA ARG A 31 -1.45 -0.25 3.37
C ARG A 31 -2.43 -0.12 2.21
N ALA A 32 -2.79 -1.22 1.56
CA ALA A 32 -3.82 -1.20 0.52
C ALA A 32 -5.16 -0.69 1.08
N GLN A 33 -5.49 -1.07 2.31
CA GLN A 33 -6.70 -0.63 3.00
C GLN A 33 -6.66 0.88 3.32
N GLU A 34 -5.54 1.39 3.83
CA GLU A 34 -5.34 2.82 4.08
C GLU A 34 -5.53 3.65 2.81
N TYR A 35 -4.89 3.24 1.70
CA TYR A 35 -5.05 3.91 0.41
C TYR A 35 -6.49 3.80 -0.13
N SER A 36 -7.20 2.71 0.14
CA SER A 36 -8.61 2.57 -0.24
C SER A 36 -9.51 3.59 0.46
N GLN A 37 -9.23 3.91 1.73
CA GLN A 37 -9.95 4.97 2.45
C GLN A 37 -9.68 6.35 1.85
N VAL A 38 -8.44 6.60 1.42
CA VAL A 38 -8.10 7.86 0.73
C VAL A 38 -8.81 7.94 -0.61
N LEU A 39 -8.85 6.84 -1.38
CA LEU A 39 -9.57 6.77 -2.66
C LEU A 39 -11.05 7.15 -2.49
N GLN A 40 -11.71 6.63 -1.46
CA GLN A 40 -13.11 6.97 -1.18
C GLN A 40 -13.29 8.46 -0.92
N ARG A 41 -12.45 9.06 -0.08
CA ARG A 41 -12.51 10.52 0.19
C ARG A 41 -12.28 11.35 -1.06
N VAL A 42 -11.36 10.96 -1.91
CA VAL A 42 -11.10 11.62 -3.20
C VAL A 42 -12.32 11.52 -4.11
N THR A 43 -13.00 10.35 -4.12
CA THR A 43 -14.22 10.13 -4.89
C THR A 43 -15.35 11.03 -4.41
N ASP A 44 -15.57 11.13 -3.10
CA ASP A 44 -16.61 12.00 -2.51
C ASP A 44 -16.38 13.48 -2.86
N VAL A 45 -15.12 13.93 -2.81
CA VAL A 45 -14.73 15.30 -3.20
C VAL A 45 -14.97 15.52 -4.70
N LEU A 46 -14.59 14.56 -5.53
CA LEU A 46 -14.79 14.63 -6.98
C LEU A 46 -16.29 14.74 -7.35
N ASP A 47 -17.13 13.93 -6.71
CA ASP A 47 -18.56 13.96 -6.94
C ASP A 47 -19.19 15.28 -6.47
N THR A 48 -18.72 15.81 -5.32
CA THR A 48 -19.13 17.14 -4.86
C THR A 48 -18.74 18.23 -5.86
N CYS A 49 -17.51 18.20 -6.39
CA CYS A 49 -17.05 19.14 -7.41
C CYS A 49 -17.88 19.06 -8.69
N ARG A 50 -18.23 17.86 -9.14
CA ARG A 50 -19.07 17.63 -10.33
C ARG A 50 -20.49 18.18 -10.13
N GLN A 51 -21.10 17.90 -8.97
CA GLN A 51 -22.43 18.42 -8.62
C GLN A 51 -22.44 19.95 -8.57
N GLN A 52 -21.45 20.55 -7.90
CA GLN A 52 -21.33 22.02 -7.84
C GLN A 52 -21.12 22.64 -9.20
N LYS A 53 -20.27 22.03 -10.04
CA LYS A 53 -20.08 22.48 -11.41
C LYS A 53 -21.38 22.51 -12.20
N GLY A 54 -22.16 21.42 -12.18
CA GLY A 54 -23.46 21.34 -12.81
C GLY A 54 -24.43 22.39 -12.27
N HIS A 55 -24.53 22.53 -10.95
CA HIS A 55 -25.47 23.45 -10.32
C HIS A 55 -25.14 24.94 -10.61
N VAL A 56 -23.89 25.34 -10.50
CA VAL A 56 -23.47 26.75 -10.60
C VAL A 56 -23.37 27.21 -12.05
N PHE A 57 -22.75 26.43 -12.92
CA PHE A 57 -22.43 26.86 -14.29
C PHE A 57 -23.43 26.35 -15.32
N GLU A 58 -23.88 25.10 -15.23
CA GLU A 58 -24.81 24.50 -16.17
C GLU A 58 -26.26 24.85 -15.81
N GLY A 59 -26.56 25.05 -14.50
CA GLY A 59 -27.83 25.54 -14.03
C GLY A 59 -28.07 27.07 -14.27
N GLY A 60 -27.11 27.76 -14.85
CA GLY A 60 -27.22 29.16 -15.24
C GLY A 60 -27.21 30.18 -14.07
N LEU A 61 -26.84 29.74 -12.86
CA LEU A 61 -26.76 30.65 -11.69
C LEU A 61 -25.69 31.70 -11.84
N TRP A 62 -24.61 31.39 -12.56
CA TRP A 62 -23.48 32.29 -12.80
C TRP A 62 -23.01 32.18 -14.25
N SER A 63 -22.87 33.33 -14.93
CA SER A 63 -22.50 33.43 -16.33
C SER A 63 -21.55 34.61 -16.60
N GLY A 64 -20.96 34.65 -17.80
CA GLY A 64 -20.02 35.68 -18.22
C GLY A 64 -18.54 35.29 -18.08
N GLY A 65 -17.63 36.20 -18.40
CA GLY A 65 -16.19 35.91 -18.51
C GLY A 65 -15.57 35.36 -17.23
N ALA A 66 -15.92 35.88 -16.07
CA ALA A 66 -15.43 35.39 -14.77
C ALA A 66 -15.97 33.99 -14.44
N ALA A 67 -17.24 33.71 -14.76
CA ALA A 67 -17.83 32.38 -14.59
C ALA A 67 -17.13 31.35 -15.49
N ASN A 68 -16.85 31.70 -16.74
CA ASN A 68 -16.13 30.81 -17.67
C ASN A 68 -14.71 30.48 -17.17
N ALA A 69 -13.98 31.47 -16.64
CA ALA A 69 -12.67 31.25 -16.04
C ALA A 69 -12.73 30.32 -14.81
N ALA A 70 -13.69 30.54 -13.91
CA ALA A 70 -13.91 29.71 -12.72
C ALA A 70 -14.35 28.29 -13.10
N ASN A 71 -15.22 28.13 -14.07
CA ASN A 71 -15.64 26.81 -14.60
C ASN A 71 -14.44 26.05 -15.20
N GLY A 72 -13.57 26.74 -15.94
CA GLY A 72 -12.34 26.16 -16.47
C GLY A 72 -11.38 25.72 -15.37
N ALA A 73 -11.17 26.52 -14.33
CA ALA A 73 -10.33 26.18 -13.19
C ALA A 73 -10.92 24.97 -12.41
N LEU A 74 -12.22 24.93 -12.17
CA LEU A 74 -12.88 23.81 -11.52
C LEU A 74 -12.77 22.53 -12.38
N GLY A 75 -12.92 22.65 -13.71
CA GLY A 75 -12.69 21.54 -14.64
C GLY A 75 -11.28 20.97 -14.57
N ALA A 76 -10.27 21.84 -14.46
CA ALA A 76 -8.88 21.41 -14.28
C ALA A 76 -8.67 20.65 -12.95
N ASN A 77 -9.26 21.13 -11.86
CA ASN A 77 -9.19 20.45 -10.56
C ASN A 77 -9.88 19.08 -10.59
N ILE A 78 -11.05 18.96 -11.25
CA ILE A 78 -11.74 17.68 -11.48
C ILE A 78 -10.82 16.69 -12.20
N ASN A 79 -10.14 17.12 -13.27
CA ASN A 79 -9.20 16.25 -13.98
C ASN A 79 -8.01 15.82 -13.13
N GLN A 80 -7.48 16.68 -12.26
CA GLN A 80 -6.44 16.32 -11.31
C GLN A 80 -6.92 15.28 -10.29
N LEU A 81 -8.14 15.42 -9.77
CA LEU A 81 -8.74 14.43 -8.86
C LEU A 81 -8.95 13.08 -9.54
N MET A 82 -9.38 13.06 -10.81
CA MET A 82 -9.50 11.82 -11.59
C MET A 82 -8.13 11.14 -11.76
N THR A 83 -7.09 11.91 -12.09
CA THR A 83 -5.72 11.38 -12.18
C THR A 83 -5.25 10.80 -10.84
N LEU A 84 -5.61 11.45 -9.73
CA LEU A 84 -5.30 10.96 -8.39
C LEU A 84 -6.04 9.66 -8.07
N GLN A 85 -7.31 9.51 -8.49
CA GLN A 85 -8.05 8.25 -8.34
C GLN A 85 -7.34 7.10 -9.08
N ASP A 86 -6.93 7.31 -10.34
CA ASP A 86 -6.21 6.31 -11.13
C ASP A 86 -4.88 5.91 -10.48
N TYR A 87 -4.16 6.90 -9.94
CA TYR A 87 -2.92 6.65 -9.21
C TYR A 87 -3.15 5.83 -7.94
N LEU A 88 -4.14 6.20 -7.13
CA LEU A 88 -4.50 5.46 -5.92
C LEU A 88 -4.94 4.03 -6.25
N ALA A 89 -5.73 3.83 -7.29
CA ALA A 89 -6.13 2.49 -7.74
C ALA A 89 -4.90 1.64 -8.12
N THR A 90 -3.91 2.24 -8.79
CA THR A 90 -2.64 1.58 -9.11
C THR A 90 -1.88 1.17 -7.86
N VAL A 91 -1.75 2.06 -6.88
CA VAL A 91 -1.02 1.80 -5.62
C VAL A 91 -1.71 0.72 -4.80
N ILE A 92 -3.04 0.78 -4.66
CA ILE A 92 -3.84 -0.22 -3.92
C ILE A 92 -3.66 -1.61 -4.52
N THR A 93 -3.85 -1.73 -5.83
CA THR A 93 -3.76 -3.02 -6.51
C THR A 93 -2.33 -3.55 -6.52
N TRP A 94 -1.31 -2.68 -6.59
CA TRP A 94 0.08 -3.08 -6.46
C TRP A 94 0.39 -3.65 -5.06
N HIS A 95 -0.04 -2.99 -3.98
CA HIS A 95 0.15 -3.52 -2.63
C HIS A 95 -0.53 -4.89 -2.45
N ARG A 96 -1.75 -5.05 -2.95
CA ARG A 96 -2.47 -6.34 -2.92
C ARG A 96 -1.74 -7.42 -3.73
N HIS A 97 -1.16 -7.04 -4.86
CA HIS A 97 -0.36 -7.95 -5.67
C HIS A 97 0.88 -8.45 -4.92
N ILE A 98 1.63 -7.55 -4.28
CA ILE A 98 2.79 -7.94 -3.45
C ILE A 98 2.38 -8.85 -2.30
N ALA A 99 1.30 -8.49 -1.57
CA ALA A 99 0.78 -9.32 -0.49
C ALA A 99 0.45 -10.74 -1.00
N GLY A 100 -0.23 -10.85 -2.14
CA GLY A 100 -0.57 -12.14 -2.75
C GLY A 100 0.64 -12.97 -3.16
N LEU A 101 1.72 -12.35 -3.64
CA LEU A 101 2.98 -13.07 -3.94
C LEU A 101 3.62 -13.65 -2.68
N ILE A 102 3.64 -12.89 -1.59
CA ILE A 102 4.19 -13.33 -0.30
C ILE A 102 3.32 -14.45 0.28
N GLU A 103 2.01 -14.28 0.28
CA GLU A 103 1.04 -15.26 0.78
C GLU A 103 1.15 -16.58 0.02
N GLN A 104 1.21 -16.53 -1.32
CA GLN A 104 1.39 -17.71 -2.15
C GLN A 104 2.69 -18.45 -1.82
N ALA A 105 3.80 -17.72 -1.72
CA ALA A 105 5.10 -18.32 -1.39
C ALA A 105 5.10 -18.98 -0.02
N LYS A 106 4.55 -18.33 1.01
CA LYS A 106 4.42 -18.91 2.36
C LYS A 106 3.55 -20.16 2.37
N SER A 107 2.44 -20.14 1.61
CA SER A 107 1.56 -21.29 1.46
C SER A 107 2.27 -22.47 0.79
N ASP A 108 3.00 -22.22 -0.30
CA ASP A 108 3.73 -23.24 -1.04
C ASP A 108 4.87 -23.85 -0.19
N ILE A 109 5.62 -23.02 0.54
CA ILE A 109 6.64 -23.45 1.50
C ILE A 109 6.00 -24.30 2.61
N GLY A 110 4.86 -23.86 3.15
CA GLY A 110 4.10 -24.63 4.14
C GLY A 110 3.72 -26.02 3.63
N ASN A 111 3.18 -26.09 2.41
CA ASN A 111 2.82 -27.35 1.76
C ASN A 111 4.03 -28.28 1.54
N ASN A 112 5.19 -27.73 1.18
CA ASN A 112 6.43 -28.51 1.03
C ASN A 112 6.88 -29.10 2.35
N VAL A 113 6.86 -28.32 3.44
CA VAL A 113 7.23 -28.79 4.78
C VAL A 113 6.26 -29.86 5.27
N ASP A 114 4.96 -29.64 5.11
CA ASP A 114 3.94 -30.60 5.51
C ASP A 114 4.01 -31.90 4.69
N GLY A 115 4.33 -31.78 3.41
CA GLY A 115 4.57 -32.93 2.54
C GLY A 115 5.77 -33.74 2.99
N ALA A 116 6.90 -33.08 3.22
CA ALA A 116 8.12 -33.72 3.69
C ALA A 116 7.95 -34.35 5.08
N GLN A 117 7.21 -33.70 5.99
CA GLN A 117 6.94 -34.23 7.32
C GLN A 117 6.18 -35.55 7.25
N ARG A 118 5.15 -35.65 6.39
CA ARG A 118 4.40 -36.93 6.18
C ARG A 118 5.29 -38.02 5.63
N GLU A 119 6.19 -37.70 4.72
CA GLU A 119 7.13 -38.67 4.14
C GLU A 119 8.17 -39.14 5.20
N ILE A 120 8.64 -38.21 6.05
CA ILE A 120 9.51 -38.55 7.18
C ILE A 120 8.82 -39.52 8.14
N ASP A 121 7.55 -39.25 8.48
CA ASP A 121 6.76 -40.14 9.36
C ASP A 121 6.65 -41.56 8.78
N ILE A 122 6.53 -41.69 7.45
CA ILE A 122 6.55 -42.98 6.76
C ILE A 122 7.91 -43.64 6.90
N LEU A 123 9.02 -42.90 6.62
CA LEU A 123 10.37 -43.46 6.71
C LEU A 123 10.74 -43.87 8.14
N GLU A 124 10.31 -43.10 9.15
CA GLU A 124 10.54 -43.42 10.57
C GLU A 124 9.88 -44.71 11.00
N ASN A 125 8.72 -45.04 10.41
CA ASN A 125 7.93 -46.21 10.74
C ASN A 125 8.15 -47.40 9.78
N ASP A 126 9.04 -47.29 8.80
CA ASP A 126 9.32 -48.37 7.85
C ASP A 126 10.24 -49.44 8.49
N PRO A 127 9.71 -50.65 8.74
CA PRO A 127 10.49 -51.75 9.35
C PRO A 127 11.51 -52.37 8.38
N SER A 128 11.42 -52.09 7.10
CA SER A 128 12.34 -52.63 6.08
C SER A 128 13.66 -51.90 6.00
N LEU A 129 13.73 -50.66 6.53
CA LEU A 129 14.92 -49.83 6.55
C LEU A 129 15.74 -50.04 7.84
N ASP A 130 17.05 -50.18 7.69
CA ASP A 130 17.92 -50.08 8.85
C ASP A 130 18.07 -48.62 9.33
N ALA A 131 18.75 -48.41 10.48
CA ALA A 131 18.87 -47.09 11.10
C ALA A 131 19.65 -46.10 10.24
N ASP A 132 20.69 -46.56 9.53
CA ASP A 132 21.56 -45.72 8.73
C ASP A 132 20.90 -45.35 7.40
N GLU A 133 20.19 -46.33 6.78
CA GLU A 133 19.40 -46.09 5.56
C GLU A 133 18.27 -45.09 5.84
N ARG A 134 17.55 -45.24 6.94
CA ARG A 134 16.48 -44.34 7.38
C ARG A 134 17.02 -42.92 7.61
N HIS A 135 18.09 -42.80 8.36
CA HIS A 135 18.72 -41.49 8.63
C HIS A 135 19.21 -40.80 7.34
N THR A 136 19.78 -41.57 6.42
CA THR A 136 20.23 -41.07 5.12
C THR A 136 19.07 -40.59 4.26
N ALA A 137 17.97 -41.35 4.21
CA ALA A 137 16.78 -40.99 3.45
C ALA A 137 16.12 -39.74 4.00
N ILE A 138 15.96 -39.64 5.33
CA ILE A 138 15.40 -38.43 5.99
C ILE A 138 16.27 -37.21 5.73
N ASN A 139 17.59 -37.30 5.90
CA ASN A 139 18.50 -36.17 5.64
C ASN A 139 18.47 -35.71 4.18
N SER A 140 18.36 -36.65 3.25
CA SER A 140 18.23 -36.33 1.82
C SER A 140 16.95 -35.59 1.53
N LEU A 141 15.82 -36.03 2.10
CA LEU A 141 14.53 -35.39 1.96
C LEU A 141 14.50 -33.96 2.57
N VAL A 142 15.02 -33.80 3.78
CA VAL A 142 15.14 -32.51 4.47
C VAL A 142 15.99 -31.53 3.64
N THR A 143 17.13 -32.00 3.12
CA THR A 143 18.02 -31.18 2.28
C THR A 143 17.35 -30.79 0.96
N ALA A 144 16.66 -31.69 0.31
CA ALA A 144 15.94 -31.42 -0.93
C ALA A 144 14.80 -30.40 -0.70
N THR A 145 14.03 -30.58 0.38
CA THR A 145 12.95 -29.65 0.75
C THR A 145 13.49 -28.27 1.09
N HIS A 146 14.60 -28.19 1.82
CA HIS A 146 15.27 -26.91 2.09
C HIS A 146 15.67 -26.22 0.79
N GLY A 147 16.32 -26.92 -0.14
CA GLY A 147 16.71 -26.36 -1.45
C GLY A 147 15.52 -25.85 -2.26
N ALA A 148 14.40 -26.60 -2.26
CA ALA A 148 13.16 -26.17 -2.93
C ALA A 148 12.58 -24.90 -2.29
N ASN A 149 12.57 -24.81 -0.96
CA ASN A 149 12.07 -23.64 -0.24
C ASN A 149 12.93 -22.39 -0.47
N VAL A 150 14.27 -22.54 -0.46
CA VAL A 150 15.19 -21.45 -0.79
C VAL A 150 14.96 -20.94 -2.22
N SER A 151 14.72 -21.84 -3.17
CA SER A 151 14.40 -21.45 -4.55
C SER A 151 13.09 -20.68 -4.66
N LEU A 152 12.05 -21.09 -3.93
CA LEU A 152 10.77 -20.35 -3.86
C LEU A 152 10.92 -18.96 -3.28
N VAL A 153 11.73 -18.79 -2.24
CA VAL A 153 12.03 -17.46 -1.65
C VAL A 153 12.73 -16.58 -2.67
N ALA A 154 13.74 -17.09 -3.36
CA ALA A 154 14.48 -16.36 -4.39
C ALA A 154 13.58 -15.95 -5.56
N GLU A 155 12.77 -16.88 -6.09
CA GLU A 155 11.81 -16.59 -7.17
C GLU A 155 10.77 -15.54 -6.74
N THR A 156 10.28 -15.62 -5.51
CA THR A 156 9.34 -14.62 -4.99
C THR A 156 9.98 -13.25 -4.88
N ALA A 157 11.23 -13.16 -4.43
CA ALA A 157 11.97 -11.91 -4.37
C ALA A 157 12.16 -11.29 -5.77
N GLU A 158 12.46 -12.09 -6.79
CA GLU A 158 12.56 -11.65 -8.17
C GLU A 158 11.20 -11.10 -8.68
N ARG A 159 10.11 -11.82 -8.46
CA ARG A 159 8.75 -11.38 -8.84
C ARG A 159 8.38 -10.05 -8.15
N VAL A 160 8.73 -9.89 -6.88
CA VAL A 160 8.52 -8.62 -6.14
C VAL A 160 9.35 -7.50 -6.77
N LEU A 161 10.60 -7.75 -7.16
CA LEU A 161 11.43 -6.76 -7.86
C LEU A 161 10.88 -6.40 -9.24
N GLU A 162 10.37 -7.38 -10.00
CA GLU A 162 9.75 -7.16 -11.30
C GLU A 162 8.45 -6.35 -11.19
N SER A 163 7.75 -6.45 -10.06
CA SER A 163 6.49 -5.74 -9.82
C SER A 163 6.63 -4.21 -9.83
N LYS A 164 7.84 -3.65 -9.75
CA LYS A 164 8.07 -2.21 -9.97
C LYS A 164 7.59 -1.72 -11.34
N ASN A 165 7.52 -2.61 -12.34
CA ASN A 165 7.01 -2.34 -13.68
C ASN A 165 5.56 -2.85 -13.88
N TRP A 166 4.93 -3.34 -12.82
CA TRP A 166 3.58 -3.87 -12.85
C TRP A 166 2.57 -2.80 -13.24
N LYS A 167 1.61 -3.20 -14.06
CA LYS A 167 0.52 -2.34 -14.49
C LYS A 167 -0.78 -2.88 -13.93
N PRO A 168 -1.63 -2.01 -13.36
CA PRO A 168 -2.92 -2.44 -12.85
C PRO A 168 -3.80 -2.98 -14.00
N PRO A 169 -4.75 -3.88 -13.69
CA PRO A 169 -5.83 -4.22 -14.62
C PRO A 169 -6.57 -2.96 -15.09
N LYS A 170 -7.08 -2.96 -16.32
CA LYS A 170 -7.75 -1.78 -16.90
C LYS A 170 -8.99 -1.33 -16.14
N ASN A 171 -9.65 -2.25 -15.43
CA ASN A 171 -10.84 -2.03 -14.61
C ASN A 171 -10.53 -1.85 -13.11
N ALA A 172 -9.26 -1.71 -12.73
CA ALA A 172 -8.85 -1.69 -11.32
C ALA A 172 -9.57 -0.60 -10.50
N LEU A 173 -9.73 0.61 -11.06
CA LEU A 173 -10.44 1.68 -10.39
C LEU A 173 -11.92 1.34 -10.21
N GLU A 174 -12.57 0.83 -11.25
CA GLU A 174 -13.99 0.48 -11.24
C GLU A 174 -14.27 -0.64 -10.23
N ASP A 175 -13.44 -1.69 -10.22
CA ASP A 175 -13.53 -2.80 -9.27
C ASP A 175 -13.37 -2.31 -7.82
N LEU A 176 -12.46 -1.38 -7.56
CA LEU A 176 -12.25 -0.80 -6.23
C LEU A 176 -13.42 0.07 -5.77
N LEU A 177 -14.03 0.84 -6.67
CA LEU A 177 -15.19 1.70 -6.36
C LEU A 177 -16.45 0.87 -6.13
N GLN A 178 -16.57 -0.32 -6.74
CA GLN A 178 -17.69 -1.25 -6.54
C GLN A 178 -17.52 -2.11 -5.27
N GLN A 179 -16.31 -2.22 -4.73
CA GLN A 179 -16.11 -2.93 -3.47
C GLN A 179 -16.81 -2.17 -2.34
N LYS A 180 -17.78 -2.85 -1.68
CA LYS A 180 -18.44 -2.30 -0.51
C LYS A 180 -17.37 -1.91 0.52
N SER A 181 -17.37 -0.63 0.91
CA SER A 181 -16.47 -0.13 1.94
C SER A 181 -16.50 -1.07 3.15
N PRO A 182 -15.33 -1.51 3.65
CA PRO A 182 -15.32 -2.13 4.96
C PRO A 182 -15.91 -1.13 5.97
N PRO A 183 -16.62 -1.60 7.01
CA PRO A 183 -17.15 -0.72 8.02
C PRO A 183 -16.02 0.17 8.55
N PRO A 184 -16.29 1.47 8.80
CA PRO A 184 -15.29 2.35 9.38
C PRO A 184 -14.81 1.70 10.68
N PRO A 185 -13.48 1.77 10.98
CA PRO A 185 -12.98 1.30 12.25
C PRO A 185 -13.80 1.99 13.34
N ASP A 186 -14.21 1.23 14.37
CA ASP A 186 -14.91 1.75 15.54
C ASP A 186 -14.06 2.87 16.16
N VAL A 187 -14.29 4.09 15.71
CA VAL A 187 -13.76 5.27 16.36
C VAL A 187 -14.49 5.32 17.68
N PRO A 188 -13.81 5.24 18.84
CA PRO A 188 -14.50 5.38 20.10
C PRO A 188 -15.28 6.68 20.05
N THR A 189 -16.59 6.56 20.07
CA THR A 189 -17.50 7.71 20.07
C THR A 189 -17.15 8.51 21.29
N LEU A 190 -16.51 9.69 21.08
CA LEU A 190 -16.41 10.68 22.14
C LEU A 190 -17.85 10.95 22.56
N VAL A 191 -18.22 10.43 23.73
CA VAL A 191 -19.48 10.72 24.38
C VAL A 191 -19.48 12.22 24.64
N VAL A 192 -19.98 12.98 23.68
CA VAL A 192 -20.34 14.38 23.93
C VAL A 192 -21.45 14.30 24.97
N PRO A 193 -21.28 14.85 26.17
CA PRO A 193 -22.35 14.87 27.16
C PRO A 193 -23.55 15.55 26.51
N SER A 194 -24.65 14.82 26.42
CA SER A 194 -25.94 15.33 25.93
C SER A 194 -26.26 16.64 26.65
N PRO A 195 -26.69 17.71 25.95
CA PRO A 195 -27.21 18.90 26.63
C PRO A 195 -28.36 18.44 27.49
N GLY A 196 -28.21 18.62 28.80
CA GLY A 196 -29.24 18.24 29.79
C GLY A 196 -30.59 18.83 29.41
N THR A 197 -31.63 18.02 29.49
CA THR A 197 -33.05 18.42 29.39
C THR A 197 -33.25 19.69 30.21
N PRO A 198 -33.94 20.74 29.68
CA PRO A 198 -34.25 21.94 30.47
C PRO A 198 -35.06 21.53 31.70
N GLY A 199 -34.45 21.66 32.84
CA GLY A 199 -35.10 21.43 34.14
C GLY A 199 -36.19 22.49 34.36
N THR A 200 -37.31 22.05 34.92
CA THR A 200 -38.45 22.84 35.41
C THR A 200 -37.95 24.10 36.12
N PRO A 201 -38.59 25.30 35.93
CA PRO A 201 -38.20 26.53 36.59
C PRO A 201 -38.28 26.39 38.13
N GLY A 202 -37.15 26.32 38.73
CA GLY A 202 -37.02 26.36 40.20
C GLY A 202 -37.13 27.79 40.74
N THR A 203 -37.74 27.93 41.89
CA THR A 203 -37.96 29.11 42.73
C THR A 203 -36.80 30.12 42.72
N PRO A 204 -37.08 31.45 42.74
CA PRO A 204 -36.05 32.50 42.66
C PRO A 204 -35.12 32.43 43.88
N ILE A 205 -33.83 32.32 43.61
CA ILE A 205 -32.78 32.40 44.62
C ILE A 205 -32.47 33.88 44.88
N THR A 206 -32.43 34.26 46.14
CA THR A 206 -32.05 35.58 46.64
C THR A 206 -30.67 36.02 46.10
N PRO A 207 -30.45 37.31 45.70
CA PRO A 207 -29.20 37.76 45.16
C PRO A 207 -28.05 37.66 46.21
N GLY A 208 -27.09 36.81 45.89
CA GLY A 208 -25.83 36.72 46.68
C GLY A 208 -24.90 37.89 46.38
N THR A 209 -24.15 38.28 47.38
CA THR A 209 -23.17 39.37 47.45
C THR A 209 -22.23 39.44 46.22
N PRO A 210 -21.87 40.63 45.73
CA PRO A 210 -20.98 40.77 44.55
C PRO A 210 -19.59 40.24 44.84
N ILE A 211 -19.09 39.36 43.94
CA ILE A 211 -17.72 38.88 43.99
C ILE A 211 -16.81 39.96 43.38
N THR A 212 -15.77 40.36 44.14
CA THR A 212 -14.74 41.30 43.72
C THR A 212 -14.06 40.84 42.43
N PRO A 213 -13.86 41.71 41.41
CA PRO A 213 -13.16 41.32 40.18
C PRO A 213 -11.72 40.94 40.48
N GLY A 214 -11.34 39.70 40.07
CA GLY A 214 -9.96 39.23 40.12
C GLY A 214 -9.05 40.02 39.22
N THR A 215 -7.82 40.29 39.66
CA THR A 215 -6.75 40.99 38.99
C THR A 215 -6.50 40.47 37.56
N PRO A 216 -6.34 41.32 36.52
CA PRO A 216 -6.05 40.85 35.18
C PRO A 216 -4.70 40.16 35.12
N ILE A 217 -4.68 38.93 34.57
CA ILE A 217 -3.46 38.23 34.26
C ILE A 217 -2.81 38.91 33.02
N THR A 218 -1.61 39.46 33.23
CA THR A 218 -0.80 40.04 32.15
C THR A 218 -0.35 38.95 31.17
N PRO A 219 -0.60 39.08 29.86
CA PRO A 219 -0.08 38.10 28.91
C PRO A 219 1.45 38.26 28.81
N ILE A 220 2.16 37.12 28.96
CA ILE A 220 3.59 37.04 28.69
C ILE A 220 3.79 37.25 27.17
N PRO A 221 4.60 38.21 26.70
CA PRO A 221 4.90 38.33 25.29
C PRO A 221 5.71 37.14 24.81
N GLY A 222 5.11 36.32 23.95
CA GLY A 222 5.84 35.29 23.22
C GLY A 222 6.90 35.95 22.33
N ALA A 223 8.15 35.45 22.40
CA ALA A 223 9.23 35.92 21.54
C ALA A 223 8.84 35.78 20.04
N PRO A 224 9.18 36.78 19.20
CA PRO A 224 8.87 36.70 17.79
C PRO A 224 9.66 35.56 17.12
N VAL A 225 8.94 34.59 16.54
CA VAL A 225 9.52 33.60 15.62
C VAL A 225 9.95 34.33 14.36
N THR A 226 11.25 34.38 14.13
CA THR A 226 11.81 34.86 12.87
C THR A 226 11.33 34.02 11.70
N PRO A 227 10.78 34.59 10.62
CA PRO A 227 10.43 33.82 9.43
C PRO A 227 11.71 33.25 8.81
N ILE A 228 11.70 31.92 8.56
CA ILE A 228 12.75 31.25 7.78
C ILE A 228 12.54 31.66 6.34
N THR A 229 13.41 32.55 5.82
CA THR A 229 13.45 32.89 4.40
C THR A 229 13.95 31.67 3.63
N PRO A 230 13.22 31.13 2.65
CA PRO A 230 13.76 30.08 1.80
C PRO A 230 14.88 30.67 0.94
N THR A 231 16.09 30.15 1.09
CA THR A 231 17.22 30.43 0.21
C THR A 231 16.89 29.93 -1.20
N PRO A 232 16.92 30.77 -2.25
CA PRO A 232 16.74 30.31 -3.61
C PRO A 232 17.88 29.33 -3.96
N GLY A 233 17.54 28.08 -4.27
CA GLY A 233 18.50 27.10 -4.79
C GLY A 233 19.09 27.63 -6.10
N THR A 234 20.42 27.59 -6.21
CA THR A 234 21.17 27.89 -7.42
C THR A 234 20.68 27.06 -8.59
N PRO A 235 20.33 27.64 -9.76
CA PRO A 235 19.93 26.85 -10.92
C PRO A 235 21.08 25.92 -11.34
N ALA A 236 20.79 24.64 -11.50
CA ALA A 236 21.74 23.68 -12.06
C ALA A 236 22.09 24.10 -13.50
N THR A 237 23.37 24.20 -13.79
CA THR A 237 23.91 24.51 -15.11
C THR A 237 23.46 23.41 -16.09
N PRO A 238 22.90 23.76 -17.27
CA PRO A 238 22.55 22.76 -18.28
C PRO A 238 23.79 22.00 -18.73
N GLY A 239 23.75 20.67 -18.62
CA GLY A 239 24.82 19.81 -19.10
C GLY A 239 25.00 19.95 -20.62
N THR A 240 26.25 20.02 -21.05
CA THR A 240 26.65 20.10 -22.46
C THR A 240 26.05 18.93 -23.26
N PRO A 241 25.40 19.15 -24.41
CA PRO A 241 24.90 18.09 -25.25
C PRO A 241 26.03 17.15 -25.71
N GLY A 242 25.87 15.87 -25.42
CA GLY A 242 26.79 14.84 -25.89
C GLY A 242 26.87 14.78 -27.41
N LYS A 243 28.08 14.62 -27.95
CA LYS A 243 28.34 14.46 -29.38
C LYS A 243 27.50 13.32 -29.98
N PRO A 244 26.94 13.49 -31.18
CA PRO A 244 26.26 12.42 -31.88
C PRO A 244 27.21 11.25 -32.16
N VAL A 245 26.83 10.05 -31.74
CA VAL A 245 27.52 8.80 -32.10
C VAL A 245 27.22 8.50 -33.58
N THR A 246 28.27 8.35 -34.37
CA THR A 246 28.20 7.92 -35.78
C THR A 246 27.62 6.52 -35.87
N PRO A 247 26.69 6.26 -36.82
CA PRO A 247 26.13 4.93 -37.03
C PRO A 247 27.23 3.96 -37.51
N VAL A 248 27.31 2.80 -36.84
CA VAL A 248 28.20 1.71 -37.28
C VAL A 248 27.59 1.06 -38.55
N THR A 249 28.40 1.00 -39.62
CA THR A 249 28.02 0.36 -40.89
C THR A 249 27.79 -1.14 -40.67
N PRO A 250 26.71 -1.73 -41.20
CA PRO A 250 26.50 -3.17 -41.07
C PRO A 250 27.55 -3.93 -41.91
N VAL A 251 28.15 -4.93 -41.29
CA VAL A 251 29.07 -5.87 -41.93
C VAL A 251 28.26 -6.81 -42.86
N ASN A 252 28.61 -6.83 -44.13
CA ASN A 252 28.00 -7.66 -45.13
C ASN A 252 28.30 -9.16 -44.84
N PRO A 253 27.31 -10.05 -44.83
CA PRO A 253 27.57 -11.50 -44.70
C PRO A 253 28.21 -12.02 -45.99
N GLY A 254 29.37 -12.66 -45.82
CA GLY A 254 30.11 -13.27 -46.93
C GLY A 254 29.30 -14.34 -47.67
N THR A 255 29.49 -14.35 -48.99
CA THR A 255 28.96 -15.30 -49.96
C THR A 255 29.37 -16.74 -49.62
N PRO A 256 28.47 -17.74 -49.66
CA PRO A 256 28.85 -19.15 -49.54
C PRO A 256 29.66 -19.60 -50.78
N GLY A 257 30.79 -20.23 -50.52
CA GLY A 257 31.64 -20.84 -51.56
C GLY A 257 30.98 -22.10 -52.15
N GLU A 258 31.05 -22.22 -53.46
CA GLU A 258 30.66 -23.38 -54.24
C GLU A 258 31.56 -24.60 -53.90
N PRO A 259 30.99 -25.84 -53.92
CA PRO A 259 31.78 -27.06 -53.79
C PRO A 259 32.28 -27.49 -55.16
N THR A 260 33.58 -27.81 -55.20
CA THR A 260 34.17 -28.64 -56.23
C THR A 260 34.24 -30.08 -55.81
#